data_e976684de48113270a3f4844866aea36
#
_entry.id   e976684de48113270a3f4844866aea36
#
_cell.length_a   1.000
_cell.length_b   1.000
_cell.length_c   1.000
_cell.angle_alpha   90.00
_cell.angle_beta   90.00
_cell.angle_gamma   90.00
#
_symmetry.space_group_name_H-M   'P 1'
#
loop_
_entity.id
_entity.type
_entity.pdbx_description
1 polymer ?
#
loop_
_entity_poly.entity_id
_entity_poly.type
_entity_poly.pdbx_seq_one_letter_code
_entity_poly.pdbx_strand_id
1 'polypeptide(L)'
;GTISNENFEFEVSDVQKKLGDLFAHYGKVKKGSIKLNDSVELKIDTQRRNNIRAYHSATHLLHESLRRVLGEHVTQKGSLVQSDRLRFDFSHMKPISEEEIKKVEFHVNSIIQKKSDVKTRIMTPKEAVENGALALFGEKYGEEVRVLSMGDEEGQFFSTELCGGTHVLNTMDIG
;
A
#
# COMPACT_ATOMS: atom_id res chain seq x y z
N GLY A 1 -8.60 4.28 -15.26
CA GLY A 1 -7.59 4.34 -16.33
C GLY A 1 -8.18 4.21 -17.71
N THR A 2 -7.35 4.32 -18.74
CA THR A 2 -7.78 4.22 -20.14
C THR A 2 -6.89 3.28 -20.94
N ILE A 3 -7.49 2.63 -21.93
CA ILE A 3 -6.80 1.90 -22.99
C ILE A 3 -7.18 2.57 -24.29
N SER A 4 -6.21 3.07 -25.07
CA SER A 4 -6.51 3.88 -26.25
C SER A 4 -5.49 3.72 -27.36
N ASN A 5 -5.93 4.05 -28.57
CA ASN A 5 -5.11 4.36 -29.73
C ASN A 5 -5.81 5.48 -30.56
N GLU A 6 -5.33 5.80 -31.74
CA GLU A 6 -5.89 6.87 -32.61
C GLU A 6 -7.38 6.70 -32.85
N ASN A 7 -7.88 5.46 -33.01
CA ASN A 7 -9.23 5.13 -33.41
C ASN A 7 -10.11 4.50 -32.32
N PHE A 8 -9.54 4.25 -31.12
CA PHE A 8 -10.19 3.52 -30.05
C PHE A 8 -9.91 4.14 -28.68
N GLU A 9 -10.95 4.20 -27.84
CA GLU A 9 -10.84 4.59 -26.43
C GLU A 9 -11.75 3.71 -25.57
N PHE A 10 -11.16 3.14 -24.51
CA PHE A 10 -11.84 2.31 -23.52
C PHE A 10 -11.54 2.84 -22.13
N GLU A 11 -12.59 3.18 -21.39
CA GLU A 11 -12.49 3.59 -19.98
C GLU A 11 -12.50 2.36 -19.08
N VAL A 12 -11.39 2.12 -18.38
CA VAL A 12 -11.22 0.99 -17.46
C VAL A 12 -11.81 1.34 -16.10
N SER A 13 -12.80 0.55 -15.65
CA SER A 13 -13.39 0.65 -14.30
C SER A 13 -12.77 -0.33 -13.31
N ASP A 14 -12.35 -1.53 -13.76
CA ASP A 14 -11.75 -2.56 -12.93
C ASP A 14 -10.75 -3.41 -13.71
N VAL A 15 -9.78 -4.00 -13.02
CA VAL A 15 -8.82 -4.96 -13.59
C VAL A 15 -8.70 -6.14 -12.65
N GLN A 16 -8.94 -7.34 -13.16
CA GLN A 16 -8.86 -8.56 -12.40
C GLN A 16 -7.85 -9.53 -12.99
N LYS A 17 -7.03 -10.14 -12.14
CA LYS A 17 -6.17 -11.25 -12.55
C LYS A 17 -6.98 -12.54 -12.57
N LYS A 18 -7.01 -13.22 -13.72
CA LYS A 18 -7.73 -14.47 -13.97
C LYS A 18 -6.77 -15.53 -14.51
N LEU A 19 -7.08 -16.79 -14.30
CA LEU A 19 -6.37 -17.94 -14.91
C LEU A 19 -4.82 -17.80 -14.83
N GLY A 20 -4.32 -17.47 -13.65
CA GLY A 20 -2.89 -17.23 -13.45
C GLY A 20 -2.48 -15.83 -13.85
N ASP A 21 -2.05 -15.60 -15.10
CA ASP A 21 -1.44 -14.33 -15.54
C ASP A 21 -2.28 -13.52 -16.54
N LEU A 22 -3.55 -13.87 -16.74
CA LEU A 22 -4.46 -13.09 -17.59
C LEU A 22 -5.00 -11.87 -16.82
N PHE A 23 -4.70 -10.66 -17.31
CA PHE A 23 -5.27 -9.41 -16.78
C PHE A 23 -6.51 -9.03 -17.58
N ALA A 24 -7.68 -9.28 -17.01
CA ALA A 24 -8.97 -8.91 -17.60
C ALA A 24 -9.34 -7.47 -17.22
N HIS A 25 -9.47 -6.59 -18.20
CA HIS A 25 -9.88 -5.21 -18.03
C HIS A 25 -11.38 -5.06 -18.28
N TYR A 26 -12.09 -4.56 -17.28
CA TYR A 26 -13.53 -4.29 -17.33
C TYR A 26 -13.75 -2.80 -17.51
N GLY A 27 -14.75 -2.42 -18.32
CA GLY A 27 -15.01 -1.00 -18.54
C GLY A 27 -16.01 -0.74 -19.67
N LYS A 28 -15.89 0.43 -20.29
CA LYS A 28 -16.79 0.88 -21.37
C LYS A 28 -16.00 1.40 -22.56
N VAL A 29 -16.39 0.99 -23.75
CA VAL A 29 -15.91 1.62 -24.99
C VAL A 29 -16.51 3.02 -25.08
N LYS A 30 -15.66 4.03 -25.18
CA LYS A 30 -16.02 5.44 -25.36
C LYS A 30 -16.00 5.84 -26.85
N LYS A 31 -15.07 5.26 -27.61
CA LYS A 31 -14.84 5.58 -28.99
C LYS A 31 -14.34 4.36 -29.77
N GLY A 32 -14.87 4.18 -30.99
CA GLY A 32 -14.34 3.24 -31.96
C GLY A 32 -14.45 1.76 -31.62
N SER A 33 -13.52 0.97 -32.13
CA SER A 33 -13.44 -0.47 -31.93
C SER A 33 -11.98 -0.92 -31.97
N ILE A 34 -11.68 -2.05 -31.31
CA ILE A 34 -10.37 -2.67 -31.26
C ILE A 34 -10.41 -4.08 -31.83
N LYS A 35 -9.34 -4.52 -32.44
CA LYS A 35 -9.15 -5.87 -32.97
C LYS A 35 -7.99 -6.57 -32.23
N LEU A 36 -7.95 -7.89 -32.34
CA LEU A 36 -6.84 -8.67 -31.85
C LEU A 36 -5.51 -8.20 -32.47
N ASN A 37 -4.49 -8.06 -31.67
CA ASN A 37 -3.14 -7.57 -32.04
C ASN A 37 -3.05 -6.07 -32.38
N ASP A 38 -4.10 -5.28 -32.19
CA ASP A 38 -3.94 -3.83 -32.26
C ASP A 38 -3.02 -3.32 -31.15
N SER A 39 -2.14 -2.38 -31.51
CA SER A 39 -1.30 -1.69 -30.51
C SER A 39 -2.11 -0.64 -29.77
N VAL A 40 -1.97 -0.59 -28.45
CA VAL A 40 -2.68 0.34 -27.58
C VAL A 40 -1.77 0.92 -26.51
N GLU A 41 -2.07 2.12 -26.07
CA GLU A 41 -1.49 2.75 -24.90
C GLU A 41 -2.39 2.50 -23.69
N LEU A 42 -1.78 2.10 -22.55
CA LEU A 42 -2.47 1.96 -21.28
C LEU A 42 -2.06 3.10 -20.34
N LYS A 43 -3.05 3.87 -19.92
CA LYS A 43 -2.85 4.97 -18.95
C LYS A 43 -3.62 4.70 -17.67
N ILE A 44 -2.92 4.74 -16.54
CA ILE A 44 -3.59 4.73 -15.23
C ILE A 44 -4.14 6.11 -14.89
N ASP A 45 -5.17 6.16 -14.05
CA ASP A 45 -5.57 7.37 -13.36
C ASP A 45 -4.52 7.71 -12.29
N THR A 46 -3.64 8.64 -12.63
CA THR A 46 -2.48 9.00 -11.79
C THR A 46 -2.92 9.62 -10.48
N GLN A 47 -3.94 10.50 -10.48
CA GLN A 47 -4.44 11.13 -9.26
C GLN A 47 -4.99 10.07 -8.30
N ARG A 48 -5.86 9.19 -8.79
CA ARG A 48 -6.40 8.09 -8.01
C ARG A 48 -5.30 7.16 -7.49
N ARG A 49 -4.28 6.86 -8.31
CA ARG A 49 -3.14 6.03 -7.90
C ARG A 49 -2.32 6.69 -6.81
N ASN A 50 -2.06 8.00 -6.90
CA ASN A 50 -1.32 8.73 -5.88
C ASN A 50 -2.07 8.76 -4.55
N ASN A 51 -3.37 9.00 -4.56
CA ASN A 51 -4.19 8.93 -3.36
C ASN A 51 -4.13 7.54 -2.71
N ILE A 52 -4.26 6.46 -3.50
CA ILE A 52 -4.15 5.08 -2.98
C ILE A 52 -2.75 4.83 -2.39
N ARG A 53 -1.69 5.31 -3.02
CA ARG A 53 -0.31 5.21 -2.48
C ARG A 53 -0.19 5.90 -1.12
N ALA A 54 -0.73 7.10 -0.99
CA ALA A 54 -0.73 7.87 0.26
C ALA A 54 -1.45 7.11 1.37
N TYR A 55 -2.70 6.71 1.15
CA TYR A 55 -3.47 5.94 2.14
C TYR A 55 -2.86 4.58 2.47
N HIS A 56 -2.29 3.88 1.49
CA HIS A 56 -1.62 2.61 1.74
C HIS A 56 -0.36 2.79 2.60
N SER A 57 0.43 3.80 2.31
CA SER A 57 1.63 4.12 3.11
C SER A 57 1.26 4.59 4.52
N ALA A 58 0.22 5.43 4.65
CA ALA A 58 -0.32 5.82 5.95
C ALA A 58 -0.79 4.62 6.79
N THR A 59 -1.33 3.57 6.15
CA THR A 59 -1.76 2.35 6.85
C THR A 59 -0.59 1.68 7.57
N HIS A 60 0.59 1.59 6.96
CA HIS A 60 1.79 1.02 7.58
C HIS A 60 2.31 1.88 8.73
N LEU A 61 2.33 3.20 8.57
CA LEU A 61 2.69 4.10 9.67
C LEU A 61 1.69 4.01 10.83
N LEU A 62 0.40 3.92 10.52
CA LEU A 62 -0.66 3.73 11.52
C LEU A 62 -0.49 2.41 12.27
N HIS A 63 -0.23 1.31 11.58
CA HIS A 63 -0.02 0.00 12.19
C HIS A 63 1.13 0.04 13.21
N GLU A 64 2.29 0.52 12.79
CA GLU A 64 3.45 0.61 13.68
C GLU A 64 3.22 1.60 14.83
N SER A 65 2.54 2.74 14.59
CA SER A 65 2.19 3.68 15.65
C SER A 65 1.27 3.05 16.70
N LEU A 66 0.27 2.28 16.27
CA LEU A 66 -0.62 1.55 17.17
C LEU A 66 0.16 0.51 18.00
N ARG A 67 1.10 -0.21 17.38
CA ARG A 67 1.96 -1.17 18.08
C ARG A 67 2.83 -0.49 19.15
N ARG A 68 3.43 0.66 18.84
CA ARG A 68 4.26 1.41 19.78
C ARG A 68 3.46 2.01 20.94
N VAL A 69 2.23 2.45 20.70
CA VAL A 69 1.39 3.09 21.74
C VAL A 69 0.62 2.08 22.56
N LEU A 70 0.03 1.06 21.92
CA LEU A 70 -0.87 0.10 22.57
C LEU A 70 -0.18 -1.20 22.94
N GLY A 71 0.94 -1.53 22.29
CA GLY A 71 1.74 -2.73 22.51
C GLY A 71 1.83 -3.68 21.33
N GLU A 72 2.81 -4.57 21.35
CA GLU A 72 3.14 -5.50 20.26
C GLU A 72 2.05 -6.53 19.94
N HIS A 73 1.05 -6.69 20.81
CA HIS A 73 -0.11 -7.57 20.58
C HIS A 73 -1.05 -7.03 19.48
N VAL A 74 -0.90 -5.77 19.09
CA VAL A 74 -1.67 -5.20 17.98
C VAL A 74 -1.28 -5.89 16.69
N THR A 75 -2.27 -6.56 16.07
CA THR A 75 -2.12 -7.25 14.78
C THR A 75 -3.25 -6.85 13.85
N GLN A 76 -2.94 -6.70 12.58
CA GLN A 76 -3.95 -6.44 11.55
C GLN A 76 -4.96 -7.59 11.49
N LYS A 77 -6.25 -7.26 11.47
CA LYS A 77 -7.39 -8.17 11.26
C LYS A 77 -8.10 -7.91 9.95
N GLY A 78 -7.98 -6.70 9.43
CA GLY A 78 -8.51 -6.30 8.15
C GLY A 78 -7.95 -4.95 7.73
N SER A 79 -7.96 -4.68 6.44
CA SER A 79 -7.57 -3.39 5.89
C SER A 79 -8.37 -3.08 4.63
N LEU A 80 -8.72 -1.81 4.46
CA LEU A 80 -9.31 -1.28 3.24
C LEU A 80 -8.56 -0.01 2.86
N VAL A 81 -8.04 0.02 1.64
CA VAL A 81 -7.38 1.21 1.06
C VAL A 81 -8.12 1.63 -0.19
N GLN A 82 -8.65 2.85 -0.20
CA GLN A 82 -9.35 3.48 -1.32
C GLN A 82 -8.69 4.81 -1.66
N SER A 83 -9.18 5.48 -2.70
CA SER A 83 -8.63 6.79 -3.12
C SER A 83 -9.06 7.96 -2.23
N ASP A 84 -10.00 7.77 -1.33
CA ASP A 84 -10.61 8.78 -0.47
C ASP A 84 -10.52 8.46 1.02
N ARG A 85 -10.12 7.22 1.37
CA ARG A 85 -10.03 6.77 2.76
C ARG A 85 -9.20 5.50 2.92
N LEU A 86 -8.80 5.25 4.16
CA LEU A 86 -8.35 3.95 4.64
C LEU A 86 -9.22 3.48 5.82
N ARG A 87 -9.30 2.16 6.03
CA ARG A 87 -9.79 1.54 7.25
C ARG A 87 -8.78 0.49 7.69
N PHE A 88 -8.47 0.47 8.96
CA PHE A 88 -7.55 -0.48 9.54
C PHE A 88 -8.21 -1.15 10.75
N ASP A 89 -8.49 -2.44 10.64
CA ASP A 89 -9.10 -3.25 11.69
C ASP A 89 -7.98 -4.02 12.40
N PHE A 90 -7.93 -3.96 13.72
CA PHE A 90 -6.84 -4.56 14.49
C PHE A 90 -7.31 -5.16 15.82
N SER A 91 -6.49 -6.04 16.40
CA SER A 91 -6.75 -6.64 17.71
C SER A 91 -6.33 -5.71 18.83
N HIS A 92 -7.26 -5.43 19.74
CA HIS A 92 -6.99 -4.77 21.01
C HIS A 92 -8.04 -5.14 22.05
N MET A 93 -7.67 -5.28 23.32
CA MET A 93 -8.52 -5.86 24.36
C MET A 93 -9.46 -4.85 25.04
N LYS A 94 -9.22 -3.55 24.86
CA LYS A 94 -9.97 -2.46 25.50
C LYS A 94 -10.16 -1.28 24.56
N PRO A 95 -11.13 -0.38 24.82
CA PRO A 95 -11.25 0.86 24.07
C PRO A 95 -9.98 1.69 24.14
N ILE A 96 -9.66 2.35 23.02
CA ILE A 96 -8.51 3.27 22.95
C ILE A 96 -8.93 4.59 23.59
N SER A 97 -8.10 5.12 24.47
CA SER A 97 -8.30 6.43 25.10
C SER A 97 -7.97 7.57 24.13
N GLU A 98 -8.52 8.76 24.40
CA GLU A 98 -8.20 9.96 23.61
C GLU A 98 -6.69 10.32 23.65
N GLU A 99 -6.03 10.05 24.76
CA GLU A 99 -4.59 10.29 24.89
C GLU A 99 -3.78 9.33 24.00
N GLU A 100 -4.17 8.05 23.94
CA GLU A 100 -3.55 7.07 23.06
C GLU A 100 -3.77 7.43 21.59
N ILE A 101 -4.97 7.85 21.21
CA ILE A 101 -5.29 8.34 19.85
C ILE A 101 -4.37 9.51 19.48
N LYS A 102 -4.27 10.52 20.34
CA LYS A 102 -3.39 11.68 20.11
C LYS A 102 -1.92 11.29 19.95
N LYS A 103 -1.45 10.30 20.72
CA LYS A 103 -0.07 9.78 20.58
C LYS A 103 0.13 9.08 19.22
N VAL A 104 -0.84 8.26 18.79
CA VAL A 104 -0.80 7.60 17.49
C VAL A 104 -0.75 8.63 16.36
N GLU A 105 -1.66 9.62 16.38
CA GLU A 105 -1.69 10.71 15.41
C GLU A 105 -0.38 11.50 15.38
N PHE A 106 0.17 11.82 16.56
CA PHE A 106 1.45 12.52 16.67
C PHE A 106 2.59 11.71 16.03
N HIS A 107 2.68 10.39 16.32
CA HIS A 107 3.71 9.53 15.72
C HIS A 107 3.60 9.50 14.20
N VAL A 108 2.41 9.23 13.65
CA VAL A 108 2.20 9.17 12.20
C VAL A 108 2.61 10.50 11.55
N ASN A 109 2.11 11.62 12.07
CA ASN A 109 2.38 12.94 11.51
C ASN A 109 3.87 13.32 11.65
N SER A 110 4.53 12.94 12.75
CA SER A 110 5.97 13.20 12.93
C SER A 110 6.81 12.49 11.88
N ILE A 111 6.45 11.25 11.52
CA ILE A 111 7.17 10.49 10.48
C ILE A 111 6.91 11.07 9.09
N ILE A 112 5.68 11.50 8.81
CA ILE A 112 5.34 12.19 7.55
C ILE A 112 6.20 13.45 7.41
N GLN A 113 6.30 14.25 8.46
CA GLN A 113 7.06 15.51 8.46
C GLN A 113 8.58 15.33 8.35
N LYS A 114 9.12 14.18 8.72
CA LYS A 114 10.56 13.86 8.55
C LYS A 114 11.01 13.80 7.08
N LYS A 115 10.08 13.64 6.14
CA LYS A 115 10.35 13.63 4.69
C LYS A 115 11.41 12.59 4.29
N SER A 116 11.32 11.40 4.87
CA SER A 116 12.27 10.32 4.60
C SER A 116 11.87 9.49 3.39
N ASP A 117 12.87 8.97 2.69
CA ASP A 117 12.65 8.09 1.55
C ASP A 117 12.03 6.76 1.99
N VAL A 118 11.11 6.27 1.18
CA VAL A 118 10.51 4.94 1.32
C VAL A 118 11.39 3.95 0.54
N LYS A 119 11.90 2.95 1.25
CA LYS A 119 12.79 1.94 0.68
C LYS A 119 12.08 0.61 0.47
N THR A 120 12.34 -0.01 -0.67
CA THR A 120 11.87 -1.36 -0.98
C THR A 120 13.05 -2.26 -1.33
N ARG A 121 13.02 -3.48 -0.79
CA ARG A 121 14.04 -4.50 -1.04
C ARG A 121 13.36 -5.82 -1.32
N ILE A 122 13.94 -6.63 -2.22
CA ILE A 122 13.54 -8.01 -2.45
C ILE A 122 14.54 -8.90 -1.72
N MET A 123 14.05 -9.85 -0.96
CA MET A 123 14.86 -10.78 -0.19
C MET A 123 14.05 -12.04 0.15
N THR A 124 14.69 -13.04 0.71
CA THR A 124 14.00 -14.25 1.18
C THR A 124 13.15 -13.93 2.43
N PRO A 125 12.05 -14.68 2.70
CA PRO A 125 11.26 -14.50 3.92
C PRO A 125 12.09 -14.58 5.21
N LYS A 126 13.11 -15.43 5.23
CA LYS A 126 14.02 -15.59 6.38
C LYS A 126 14.83 -14.30 6.61
N GLU A 127 15.48 -13.79 5.59
CA GLU A 127 16.22 -12.53 5.66
C GLU A 127 15.32 -11.36 6.07
N ALA A 128 14.07 -11.33 5.58
CA ALA A 128 13.11 -10.28 5.93
C ALA A 128 12.83 -10.26 7.45
N VAL A 129 12.58 -11.41 8.05
CA VAL A 129 12.36 -11.53 9.51
C VAL A 129 13.62 -11.18 10.29
N GLU A 130 14.80 -11.62 9.85
CA GLU A 130 16.11 -11.28 10.46
C GLU A 130 16.38 -9.76 10.41
N ASN A 131 15.87 -9.07 9.37
CA ASN A 131 15.91 -7.61 9.24
C ASN A 131 14.75 -6.89 9.97
N GLY A 132 14.00 -7.59 10.81
CA GLY A 132 12.93 -7.01 11.64
C GLY A 132 11.64 -6.71 10.89
N ALA A 133 11.43 -7.27 9.70
CA ALA A 133 10.19 -7.06 8.96
C ALA A 133 9.02 -7.79 9.63
N LEU A 134 7.91 -7.08 9.83
CA LEU A 134 6.66 -7.68 10.26
C LEU A 134 6.05 -8.47 9.09
N ALA A 135 5.86 -9.78 9.34
CA ALA A 135 5.13 -10.65 8.44
C ALA A 135 3.68 -10.76 8.92
N LEU A 136 2.71 -10.63 8.01
CA LEU A 136 1.31 -10.83 8.35
C LEU A 136 1.04 -12.32 8.64
N PHE A 137 0.37 -12.58 9.74
CA PHE A 137 0.11 -13.94 10.20
C PHE A 137 -0.83 -14.66 9.21
N GLY A 138 -0.43 -15.85 8.74
CA GLY A 138 -1.27 -16.72 7.90
C GLY A 138 -1.11 -16.52 6.39
N GLU A 139 -0.27 -15.60 5.93
CA GLU A 139 0.08 -15.49 4.52
C GLU A 139 1.15 -16.51 4.12
N LYS A 140 0.96 -17.09 2.93
CA LYS A 140 1.98 -17.95 2.33
C LYS A 140 2.87 -17.10 1.43
N TYR A 141 4.11 -16.98 1.81
CA TYR A 141 5.12 -16.25 1.04
C TYR A 141 5.81 -17.17 0.04
N GLY A 142 6.15 -16.64 -1.13
CA GLY A 142 6.98 -17.32 -2.12
C GLY A 142 8.46 -17.40 -1.70
N GLU A 143 9.32 -17.76 -2.64
CA GLU A 143 10.78 -17.81 -2.41
C GLU A 143 11.37 -16.43 -2.11
N GLU A 144 10.80 -15.38 -2.68
CA GLU A 144 11.15 -13.97 -2.46
C GLU A 144 9.96 -13.15 -2.00
N VAL A 145 10.23 -12.16 -1.15
CA VAL A 145 9.27 -11.21 -0.61
C VAL A 145 9.76 -9.78 -0.82
N ARG A 146 8.84 -8.86 -0.99
CA ARG A 146 9.12 -7.42 -1.04
C ARG A 146 8.97 -6.82 0.35
N VAL A 147 10.08 -6.32 0.89
CA VAL A 147 10.14 -5.61 2.17
C VAL A 147 10.04 -4.12 1.92
N LEU A 148 9.10 -3.48 2.59
CA LEU A 148 8.87 -2.04 2.58
C LEU A 148 9.35 -1.44 3.90
N SER A 149 10.19 -0.41 3.84
CA SER A 149 10.69 0.29 5.02
C SER A 149 10.44 1.80 4.90
N MET A 150 9.91 2.43 5.94
CA MET A 150 9.55 3.84 5.99
C MET A 150 9.94 4.50 7.31
N GLY A 151 10.20 5.83 7.26
CA GLY A 151 10.47 6.65 8.42
C GLY A 151 11.84 6.36 9.01
N ASP A 152 12.87 7.04 8.50
CA ASP A 152 14.23 6.92 9.06
C ASP A 152 14.29 7.54 10.46
N GLU A 153 14.72 6.74 11.43
CA GLU A 153 14.96 7.11 12.82
C GLU A 153 16.40 6.71 13.19
N GLU A 154 17.37 7.60 12.87
CA GLU A 154 18.79 7.44 13.22
C GLU A 154 19.40 6.12 12.70
N GLY A 155 19.06 5.74 11.47
CA GLY A 155 19.56 4.53 10.82
C GLY A 155 18.68 3.28 11.02
N GLN A 156 17.57 3.40 11.72
CA GLN A 156 16.51 2.40 11.79
C GLN A 156 15.27 2.93 11.09
N PHE A 157 14.40 2.03 10.63
CA PHE A 157 13.12 2.42 10.05
C PHE A 157 12.02 2.38 11.10
N PHE A 158 11.13 3.36 11.05
CA PHE A 158 9.95 3.39 11.90
C PHE A 158 9.05 2.18 11.65
N SER A 159 8.76 1.89 10.38
CA SER A 159 7.99 0.72 9.96
C SER A 159 8.79 -0.09 8.94
N THR A 160 8.82 -1.42 9.12
CA THR A 160 9.37 -2.39 8.16
C THR A 160 8.43 -3.58 8.06
N GLU A 161 7.79 -3.76 6.91
CA GLU A 161 6.74 -4.75 6.71
C GLU A 161 6.86 -5.46 5.35
N LEU A 162 6.33 -6.68 5.25
CA LEU A 162 6.18 -7.37 3.97
C LEU A 162 4.98 -6.79 3.23
N CYS A 163 5.22 -6.16 2.09
CA CYS A 163 4.13 -5.58 1.30
C CYS A 163 4.44 -5.52 -0.20
N GLY A 164 3.59 -6.16 -1.02
CA GLY A 164 3.65 -6.12 -2.48
C GLY A 164 2.91 -4.94 -3.13
N GLY A 165 2.26 -4.08 -2.35
CA GLY A 165 1.42 -3.00 -2.85
C GLY A 165 2.16 -1.78 -3.39
N THR A 166 1.41 -0.77 -3.80
CA THR A 166 1.95 0.51 -4.27
C THR A 166 2.03 1.52 -3.14
N HIS A 167 3.18 2.21 -3.05
CA HIS A 167 3.48 3.17 -1.99
C HIS A 167 4.02 4.48 -2.54
N VAL A 168 4.04 5.51 -1.69
CA VAL A 168 4.75 6.76 -1.95
C VAL A 168 6.26 6.51 -2.03
N LEU A 169 7.00 7.43 -2.64
CA LEU A 169 8.46 7.36 -2.68
C LEU A 169 9.11 8.08 -1.50
N ASN A 170 8.41 9.05 -0.93
CA ASN A 170 8.84 9.80 0.25
C ASN A 170 7.66 9.94 1.22
N THR A 171 7.91 9.94 2.52
CA THR A 171 6.84 10.03 3.53
C THR A 171 6.06 11.34 3.44
N MET A 172 6.66 12.42 2.95
CA MET A 172 5.96 13.69 2.72
C MET A 172 4.84 13.61 1.68
N ASP A 173 4.89 12.64 0.77
CA ASP A 173 3.86 12.44 -0.28
C ASP A 173 2.56 11.83 0.28
N ILE A 174 2.54 11.49 1.58
CA ILE A 174 1.32 11.02 2.26
C ILE A 174 0.36 12.19 2.49
N GLY A 175 0.88 13.41 2.77
CA GLY A 175 0.11 14.63 2.97
C GLY A 175 -0.08 15.03 4.42
#